data_c929b146421960bb32b662db53259a9a
#
_entry.id   c929b146421960bb32b662db53259a9a
#
_cell.length_a   1.000
_cell.length_b   1.000
_cell.length_c   1.000
_cell.angle_alpha   90.00
_cell.angle_beta   90.00
_cell.angle_gamma   90.00
#
_symmetry.space_group_name_H-M   'P 1'
#
loop_
_entity.id
_entity.type
_entity.pdbx_description
1 polymer ?
#
loop_
_entity_poly.entity_id
_entity_poly.type
_entity_poly.pdbx_seq_one_letter_code
_entity_poly.pdbx_strand_id
1 'polypeptide(L)'
;MSKNIKKIIVKEELTSPLPPANQPNKIITNLAFPAAIQAIINGRSVRREEWSDKEEYCLLKDSYLMIHRNGKFHAWIVSEGDVMAVDWLIK
;
A
#
# COMPACT_ATOMS: atom_id res chain seq x y z
N MET A 1 24.00 -19.04 -15.62
CA MET A 1 23.74 -18.87 -15.47
C MET A 1 23.48 -18.41 -15.08
N SER A 2 23.46 -18.49 -15.01
CA SER A 2 22.98 -18.08 -14.69
C SER A 2 22.67 -17.55 -14.17
N LYS A 3 22.61 -17.44 -14.14
CA LYS A 3 22.21 -16.98 -13.74
C LYS A 3 21.81 -16.34 -13.37
N ASN A 4 21.78 -16.30 -13.54
CA ASN A 4 21.21 -15.70 -13.35
C ASN A 4 20.84 -15.10 -12.97
N ILE A 5 20.82 -15.01 -13.11
CA ILE A 5 20.32 -14.54 -12.96
C ILE A 5 19.82 -14.01 -12.55
N LYS A 6 19.66 -13.99 -12.66
CA LYS A 6 19.05 -13.62 -12.47
C LYS A 6 18.65 -13.19 -11.87
N LYS A 7 18.54 -13.16 -11.84
CA LYS A 7 17.99 -12.84 -11.43
C LYS A 7 17.76 -12.37 -10.76
N ILE A 8 17.76 -12.29 -10.77
CA ILE A 8 17.35 -11.89 -10.32
C ILE A 8 17.19 -11.31 -9.76
N ILE A 9 17.10 -11.13 -9.88
CA ILE A 9 16.86 -10.67 -9.51
C ILE A 9 16.42 -10.18 -9.12
N VAL A 10 16.23 -10.11 -9.08
CA VAL A 10 15.68 -9.80 -8.82
C VAL A 10 15.27 -9.41 -8.17
N LYS A 11 14.98 -9.45 -8.00
CA LYS A 11 14.62 -9.25 -7.41
C LYS A 11 14.76 -8.56 -6.68
N GLU A 12 14.87 -8.34 -6.52
CA GLU A 12 14.93 -7.69 -5.98
C GLU A 12 14.84 -6.98 -5.87
N GLU A 13 14.69 -6.74 -6.30
CA GLU A 13 14.31 -5.99 -6.37
C GLU A 13 13.53 -5.68 -6.42
N LEU A 14 13.22 -5.93 -6.64
CA LEU A 14 12.36 -5.56 -6.65
C LEU A 14 11.71 -5.42 -6.17
N THR A 15 12.31 -5.52 -6.34
CA THR A 15 11.17 -5.45 -5.88
C THR A 15 10.74 -4.76 -4.67
N SER A 16 11.28 -4.40 -3.78
CA SER A 16 10.68 -3.79 -2.61
C SER A 16 10.63 -2.30 -2.74
N PRO A 17 9.44 -1.74 -2.91
CA PRO A 17 9.33 -0.29 -2.96
C PRO A 17 9.24 0.38 -1.61
N LEU A 18 9.22 -0.38 -0.52
CA LEU A 18 9.05 0.22 0.80
C LEU A 18 10.32 0.90 1.26
N PRO A 19 10.20 1.99 2.00
CA PRO A 19 11.38 2.71 2.46
C PRO A 19 12.13 1.93 3.52
N PRO A 20 13.42 2.19 3.67
CA PRO A 20 14.17 1.56 4.76
C PRO A 20 13.64 2.01 6.11
N ALA A 21 13.88 1.15 7.10
CA ALA A 21 13.38 1.43 8.44
C ALA A 21 14.00 2.70 9.04
N ASN A 22 15.13 3.15 8.51
CA ASN A 22 15.77 4.33 9.06
C ASN A 22 15.19 5.64 8.52
N GLN A 23 14.04 5.57 7.84
CA GLN A 23 13.36 6.78 7.38
C GLN A 23 11.94 6.79 7.92
N PRO A 24 11.79 6.79 9.26
CA PRO A 24 10.45 6.59 9.84
C PRO A 24 9.49 7.74 9.62
N ASN A 25 9.99 8.94 9.33
CA ASN A 25 9.11 10.09 9.17
C ASN A 25 8.72 10.37 7.74
N LYS A 26 9.19 9.55 6.83
CA LYS A 26 8.91 9.77 5.44
C LYS A 26 7.59 9.16 5.04
N ILE A 27 6.73 9.95 4.44
CA ILE A 27 5.45 9.48 3.92
C ILE A 27 5.62 9.19 2.45
N ILE A 28 5.22 8.00 2.03
CA ILE A 28 5.28 7.61 0.63
C ILE A 28 3.92 7.89 0.02
N THR A 29 3.91 8.73 -0.99
CA THR A 29 2.67 9.23 -1.57
C THR A 29 2.74 9.14 -3.09
N ASN A 30 1.64 9.51 -3.74
CA ASN A 30 1.52 9.51 -5.21
C ASN A 30 1.68 8.11 -5.79
N LEU A 31 1.16 7.12 -5.09
CA LEU A 31 1.24 5.76 -5.55
C LEU A 31 0.01 5.37 -6.35
N ALA A 32 0.20 4.54 -7.35
CA ALA A 32 -0.90 3.91 -8.06
C ALA A 32 -1.44 2.75 -7.22
N PHE A 33 -2.61 2.26 -7.58
CA PHE A 33 -3.29 1.23 -6.82
C PHE A 33 -2.46 -0.04 -6.62
N PRO A 34 -1.76 -0.57 -7.65
CA PRO A 34 -0.97 -1.79 -7.42
C PRO A 34 0.06 -1.64 -6.31
N ALA A 35 0.71 -0.48 -6.23
CA ALA A 35 1.69 -0.23 -5.16
C ALA A 35 1.00 -0.14 -3.81
N ALA A 36 -0.19 0.44 -3.76
CA ALA A 36 -0.95 0.51 -2.51
C ALA A 36 -1.33 -0.88 -2.03
N ILE A 37 -1.78 -1.74 -2.93
CA ILE A 37 -2.14 -3.11 -2.57
C ILE A 37 -0.90 -3.87 -2.10
N GLN A 38 0.24 -3.68 -2.75
CA GLN A 38 1.46 -4.34 -2.31
C GLN A 38 1.82 -3.92 -0.90
N ALA A 39 1.66 -2.64 -0.57
CA ALA A 39 1.93 -2.16 0.78
C ALA A 39 1.01 -2.83 1.79
N ILE A 40 -0.27 -2.99 1.45
CA ILE A 40 -1.23 -3.66 2.32
C ILE A 40 -0.82 -5.12 2.55
N ILE A 41 -0.41 -5.80 1.48
CA ILE A 41 0.05 -7.19 1.60
C ILE A 41 1.25 -7.27 2.52
N ASN A 42 2.08 -6.25 2.53
CA ASN A 42 3.27 -6.20 3.37
C ASN A 42 2.98 -5.70 4.79
N GLY A 43 1.70 -5.58 5.15
CA GLY A 43 1.34 -5.23 6.52
C GLY A 43 1.22 -3.75 6.79
N ARG A 44 1.23 -2.93 5.74
CA ARG A 44 1.10 -1.49 5.90
C ARG A 44 -0.35 -1.05 5.72
N SER A 45 -0.65 0.16 6.11
CA SER A 45 -1.96 0.73 5.83
C SER A 45 -1.82 1.86 4.82
N VAL A 46 -2.85 2.05 4.02
CA VAL A 46 -2.83 3.05 2.95
C VAL A 46 -4.10 3.87 2.98
N ARG A 47 -4.03 5.07 2.39
CA ARG A 47 -5.21 5.90 2.21
C ARG A 47 -5.03 6.73 0.96
N ARG A 48 -6.14 7.30 0.49
CA ARG A 48 -6.10 8.24 -0.62
C ARG A 48 -5.84 9.64 -0.07
N GLU A 49 -4.98 10.38 -0.74
CA GLU A 49 -4.69 11.75 -0.31
C GLU A 49 -5.95 12.62 -0.42
N GLU A 50 -6.82 12.33 -1.35
CA GLU A 50 -8.03 13.13 -1.53
C GLU A 50 -9.06 12.92 -0.43
N TRP A 51 -8.93 11.86 0.38
CA TRP A 51 -9.88 11.64 1.45
C TRP A 51 -9.74 12.73 2.51
N SER A 52 -10.86 13.37 2.86
CA SER A 52 -10.81 14.48 3.79
C SER A 52 -10.55 14.03 5.22
N ASP A 53 -10.99 12.84 5.57
CA ASP A 53 -10.79 12.30 6.92
C ASP A 53 -9.46 11.57 6.97
N LYS A 54 -8.49 12.15 7.69
CA LYS A 54 -7.15 11.58 7.76
C LYS A 54 -7.10 10.30 8.58
N GLU A 55 -8.16 9.99 9.29
CA GLU A 55 -8.27 8.74 10.04
C GLU A 55 -8.84 7.60 9.22
N GLU A 56 -9.18 7.87 7.96
CA GLU A 56 -9.68 6.85 7.07
C GLU A 56 -8.51 6.16 6.38
N TYR A 57 -8.44 4.85 6.48
CA TYR A 57 -7.34 4.10 5.87
C TYR A 57 -7.76 2.64 5.65
N CYS A 58 -7.03 1.96 4.79
CA CYS A 58 -7.29 0.58 4.42
C CYS A 58 -6.11 -0.29 4.81
N LEU A 59 -6.40 -1.54 5.18
CA LEU A 59 -5.37 -2.48 5.59
C LEU A 59 -5.96 -3.90 5.55
N LEU A 60 -5.09 -4.88 5.76
CA LEU A 60 -5.53 -6.25 6.06
C LEU A 60 -5.68 -6.38 7.56
N LYS A 61 -6.84 -6.84 7.99
CA LYS A 61 -7.11 -7.11 9.39
C LYS A 61 -7.69 -8.51 9.48
N ASP A 62 -7.00 -9.37 10.20
CA ASP A 62 -7.42 -10.77 10.35
C ASP A 62 -7.63 -11.44 8.99
N SER A 63 -6.74 -11.13 8.05
CA SER A 63 -6.74 -11.67 6.68
C SER A 63 -7.87 -11.13 5.81
N TYR A 64 -8.57 -10.10 6.26
CA TYR A 64 -9.63 -9.48 5.48
C TYR A 64 -9.23 -8.06 5.10
N LEU A 65 -9.64 -7.66 3.90
CA LEU A 65 -9.40 -6.32 3.43
C LEU A 65 -10.43 -5.40 4.05
N MET A 66 -9.97 -4.45 4.86
CA MET A 66 -10.85 -3.61 5.66
C MET A 66 -10.52 -2.14 5.45
N ILE A 67 -11.51 -1.31 5.71
CA ILE A 67 -11.33 0.14 5.74
C ILE A 67 -11.75 0.64 7.12
N HIS A 68 -10.93 1.50 7.69
CA HIS A 68 -11.25 2.17 8.96
C HIS A 68 -11.94 3.49 8.62
N ARG A 69 -13.15 3.65 9.14
CA ARG A 69 -13.95 4.83 8.85
C ARG A 69 -14.89 5.10 10.02
N ASN A 70 -14.97 6.35 10.43
CA ASN A 70 -15.84 6.76 11.54
C ASN A 70 -15.58 5.95 12.80
N GLY A 71 -14.29 5.66 13.07
CA GLY A 71 -13.90 4.95 14.28
C GLY A 71 -14.14 3.46 14.25
N LYS A 72 -14.54 2.90 13.12
CA LYS A 72 -14.87 1.48 13.02
C LYS A 72 -14.26 0.88 11.78
N PHE A 73 -14.08 -0.45 11.80
CA PHE A 73 -13.62 -1.19 10.65
C PHE A 73 -14.79 -1.75 9.87
N HIS A 74 -14.73 -1.63 8.56
CA HIS A 74 -15.74 -2.14 7.65
C HIS A 74 -15.04 -2.92 6.55
N ALA A 75 -15.75 -3.85 5.92
CA ALA A 75 -15.21 -4.49 4.72
C ALA A 75 -14.96 -3.41 3.68
N TRP A 76 -13.78 -3.46 3.06
CA TRP A 76 -13.47 -2.48 2.02
C TRP A 76 -13.90 -3.02 0.67
N ILE A 77 -14.89 -2.35 0.10
CA ILE A 77 -15.36 -2.66 -1.24
C ILE A 77 -14.62 -1.72 -2.19
N VAL A 78 -13.68 -2.27 -2.93
CA VAL A 78 -12.82 -1.47 -3.80
C VAL A 78 -13.65 -0.94 -4.96
N SER A 79 -13.61 0.36 -5.16
CA SER A 79 -14.35 0.99 -6.24
C SER A 79 -13.47 1.18 -7.46
N GLU A 80 -14.10 1.46 -8.59
CA GLU A 80 -13.38 1.78 -9.80
C GLU A 80 -12.47 2.99 -9.59
N GLY A 81 -12.97 4.00 -8.88
CA GLY A 81 -12.17 5.18 -8.57
C GLY A 81 -10.92 4.84 -7.77
N ASP A 82 -11.04 3.89 -6.84
CA ASP A 82 -9.89 3.45 -6.04
C ASP A 82 -8.84 2.80 -6.94
N VAL A 83 -9.29 1.96 -7.86
CA VAL A 83 -8.37 1.22 -8.74
C VAL A 83 -7.61 2.18 -9.66
N MET A 84 -8.27 3.24 -10.11
CA MET A 84 -7.68 4.16 -11.07
C MET A 84 -6.91 5.29 -10.41
N ALA A 85 -6.97 5.42 -9.11
CA ALA A 85 -6.34 6.52 -8.39
C ALA A 85 -4.83 6.42 -8.43
N VAL A 86 -4.18 7.58 -8.41
CA VAL A 86 -2.72 7.69 -8.39
C VAL A 86 -2.27 8.56 -7.23
N ASP A 87 -3.12 8.71 -6.22
CA ASP A 87 -2.81 9.53 -5.04
C ASP A 87 -2.79 8.71 -3.76
N TRP A 88 -2.55 7.41 -3.87
CA TRP A 88 -2.44 6.56 -2.69
C TRP A 88 -1.19 6.91 -1.90
N LEU A 89 -1.30 6.86 -0.60
CA LEU A 89 -0.14 7.05 0.25
C LEU A 89 -0.11 5.95 1.32
N ILE A 90 1.10 5.66 1.78
CA ILE A 90 1.32 4.67 2.83
C ILE A 90 1.40 5.43 4.15
N LYS A 91 0.56 5.01 5.07
CA LYS A 91 0.56 5.60 6.40
C LYS A 91 1.70 5.07 7.24
#